data_95b3e688576c9cd1dda2069363115721
#
_entry.id   95b3e688576c9cd1dda2069363115721
#
_cell.length_a   1.000
_cell.length_b   1.000
_cell.length_c   1.000
_cell.angle_alpha   90.00
_cell.angle_beta   90.00
_cell.angle_gamma   90.00
#
_symmetry.space_group_name_H-M   'P 1'
#
loop_
_entity.id
_entity.type
_entity.pdbx_description
1 polymer ?
#
loop_
_entity_poly.entity_id
_entity_poly.type
_entity_poly.pdbx_seq_one_letter_code
_entity_poly.pdbx_strand_id
1 'polypeptide(L)'
;ESTDPYSVSLSTNGRFSQFVNLSDEDLKPEGWATQTIPTIENPEDTVIYEGHIRDFSIRDTSVSEANRGKYLAFTEMESAPVLHLKKLAESGVTHFHMLPATDMATVNEDVTKRVEITDTVGELCAVNAAAKVCADENDATVLLDLLKSYQPSGELAQQLVADMRATDGFNWGYDPHHFNVPEGSYASSAE
;
A
#
# COMPACT_ATOMS: atom_id res chain seq x y z
N GLU A 1 13.54 -22.33 0.82
CA GLU A 1 13.77 -21.68 2.11
C GLU A 1 12.55 -20.84 2.43
N SER A 2 12.13 -20.83 3.69
CA SER A 2 11.07 -19.96 4.21
C SER A 2 11.53 -19.38 5.54
N THR A 3 11.09 -18.17 5.86
CA THR A 3 11.28 -17.54 7.16
C THR A 3 10.36 -18.18 8.21
N ASP A 4 10.65 -17.95 9.49
CA ASP A 4 9.84 -18.47 10.59
C ASP A 4 8.41 -17.89 10.52
N PRO A 5 7.35 -18.71 10.46
CA PRO A 5 5.97 -18.24 10.43
C PRO A 5 5.53 -17.46 11.67
N TYR A 6 6.27 -17.55 12.77
CA TYR A 6 6.07 -16.78 14.00
C TYR A 6 6.88 -15.47 14.05
N SER A 7 7.59 -15.12 12.98
CA SER A 7 8.29 -13.84 12.89
C SER A 7 7.32 -12.68 13.14
N VAL A 8 7.79 -11.69 13.87
CA VAL A 8 7.09 -10.42 14.13
C VAL A 8 7.76 -9.23 13.43
N SER A 9 8.90 -9.48 12.80
CA SER A 9 9.64 -8.53 11.97
C SER A 9 10.42 -9.28 10.91
N LEU A 10 10.44 -8.74 9.70
CA LEU A 10 11.13 -9.30 8.54
C LEU A 10 11.99 -8.24 7.86
N SER A 11 13.03 -8.66 7.17
CA SER A 11 13.72 -7.82 6.20
C SER A 11 12.91 -7.72 4.91
N THR A 12 13.24 -6.75 4.07
CA THR A 12 12.63 -6.51 2.76
C THR A 12 12.30 -7.81 2.01
N ASN A 13 11.06 -7.90 1.54
CA ASN A 13 10.47 -9.06 0.86
C ASN A 13 10.49 -10.36 1.69
N GLY A 14 10.39 -10.27 2.99
CA GLY A 14 10.34 -11.44 3.87
C GLY A 14 11.57 -12.35 3.83
N ARG A 15 12.74 -11.84 3.38
CA ARG A 15 13.91 -12.65 3.11
C ARG A 15 14.55 -13.24 4.36
N PHE A 16 14.55 -12.51 5.46
CA PHE A 16 15.11 -12.91 6.75
C PHE A 16 14.18 -12.52 7.89
N SER A 17 14.07 -13.38 8.89
CA SER A 17 13.47 -13.01 10.17
C SER A 17 14.40 -12.09 10.95
N GLN A 18 13.85 -11.03 11.52
CA GLN A 18 14.58 -10.10 12.38
C GLN A 18 14.25 -10.39 13.85
N PHE A 19 15.27 -10.34 14.69
CA PHE A 19 15.09 -10.43 16.14
C PHE A 19 14.82 -9.03 16.70
N VAL A 20 13.61 -8.82 17.18
CA VAL A 20 13.18 -7.56 17.79
C VAL A 20 12.61 -7.80 19.17
N ASN A 21 12.82 -6.87 20.09
CA ASN A 21 12.15 -6.85 21.37
C ASN A 21 10.98 -5.86 21.32
N LEU A 22 9.77 -6.35 21.16
CA LEU A 22 8.56 -5.50 21.06
C LEU A 22 8.28 -4.66 22.31
N SER A 23 9.03 -4.89 23.42
CA SER A 23 8.92 -4.09 24.64
C SER A 23 9.83 -2.87 24.65
N ASP A 24 10.73 -2.74 23.66
CA ASP A 24 11.64 -1.60 23.57
C ASP A 24 10.87 -0.29 23.38
N GLU A 25 11.26 0.74 24.14
CA GLU A 25 10.53 2.01 24.15
C GLU A 25 10.70 2.81 22.86
N ASP A 26 11.79 2.65 22.14
CA ASP A 26 12.06 3.29 20.85
C ASP A 26 11.19 2.75 19.70
N LEU A 27 10.55 1.59 19.91
CA LEU A 27 9.55 1.05 18.96
C LEU A 27 8.14 1.62 19.18
N LYS A 28 7.93 2.36 20.28
CA LYS A 28 6.60 2.88 20.65
C LYS A 28 6.46 4.35 20.25
N PRO A 29 5.41 4.70 19.49
CA PRO A 29 5.12 6.10 19.21
C PRO A 29 4.85 6.89 20.50
N GLU A 30 5.04 8.21 20.44
CA GLU A 30 4.66 9.11 21.54
C GLU A 30 3.19 8.91 21.89
N GLY A 31 2.91 8.82 23.21
CA GLY A 31 1.55 8.60 23.71
C GLY A 31 1.07 7.16 23.73
N TRP A 32 1.87 6.19 23.29
CA TRP A 32 1.49 4.75 23.22
C TRP A 32 0.92 4.23 24.54
N ALA A 33 1.61 4.52 25.66
CA ALA A 33 1.21 4.04 26.99
C ALA A 33 -0.06 4.71 27.56
N THR A 34 -0.44 5.85 27.02
CA THR A 34 -1.61 6.63 27.46
C THR A 34 -2.77 6.58 26.46
N GLN A 35 -2.58 5.91 25.33
CA GLN A 35 -3.62 5.74 24.32
C GLN A 35 -4.81 4.97 24.88
N THR A 36 -5.99 5.53 24.76
CA THR A 36 -7.26 4.85 25.07
C THR A 36 -7.99 4.52 23.77
N ILE A 37 -8.48 3.29 23.67
CA ILE A 37 -9.29 2.87 22.52
C ILE A 37 -10.75 3.18 22.84
N PRO A 38 -11.45 3.97 22.01
CA PRO A 38 -12.88 4.17 22.16
C PRO A 38 -13.62 2.82 22.11
N THR A 39 -14.61 2.66 22.97
CA THR A 39 -15.46 1.47 23.02
C THR A 39 -16.90 1.84 22.72
N ILE A 40 -17.63 0.91 22.11
CA ILE A 40 -19.08 0.96 21.95
C ILE A 40 -19.75 0.13 23.03
N GLU A 41 -20.91 0.56 23.51
CA GLU A 41 -21.63 -0.18 24.57
C GLU A 41 -22.29 -1.44 24.04
N ASN A 42 -22.88 -1.35 22.85
CA ASN A 42 -23.60 -2.48 22.25
C ASN A 42 -23.01 -2.80 20.87
N PRO A 43 -22.76 -4.07 20.54
CA PRO A 43 -22.22 -4.46 19.23
C PRO A 43 -23.08 -4.00 18.04
N GLU A 44 -24.39 -3.88 18.21
CA GLU A 44 -25.31 -3.42 17.18
C GLU A 44 -25.18 -1.94 16.83
N ASP A 45 -24.50 -1.14 17.66
CA ASP A 45 -24.17 0.25 17.37
C ASP A 45 -22.93 0.40 16.49
N THR A 46 -22.32 -0.71 16.07
CA THR A 46 -21.15 -0.72 15.21
C THR A 46 -21.50 -0.27 13.79
N VAL A 47 -20.83 0.79 13.33
CA VAL A 47 -20.88 1.24 11.94
C VAL A 47 -19.48 1.16 11.37
N ILE A 48 -19.30 0.35 10.33
CA ILE A 48 -17.99 0.00 9.76
C ILE A 48 -17.83 0.69 8.41
N TYR A 49 -16.68 1.33 8.21
CA TYR A 49 -16.20 1.78 6.92
C TYR A 49 -14.93 1.00 6.56
N GLU A 50 -14.98 0.23 5.48
CA GLU A 50 -13.85 -0.56 5.03
C GLU A 50 -12.99 0.24 4.05
N GLY A 51 -11.66 0.10 4.15
CA GLY A 51 -10.72 0.77 3.27
C GLY A 51 -9.39 0.06 3.16
N HIS A 52 -8.68 0.36 2.08
CA HIS A 52 -7.39 -0.21 1.75
C HIS A 52 -6.27 0.79 2.06
N ILE A 53 -5.18 0.36 2.71
CA ILE A 53 -4.08 1.25 3.14
C ILE A 53 -3.51 2.04 1.95
N ARG A 54 -3.14 1.36 0.88
CA ARG A 54 -2.56 2.01 -0.31
C ARG A 54 -3.58 2.93 -0.98
N ASP A 55 -4.77 2.42 -1.27
CA ASP A 55 -5.77 3.14 -2.07
C ASP A 55 -6.39 4.32 -1.32
N PHE A 56 -6.26 4.35 0.00
CA PHE A 56 -6.65 5.49 0.82
C PHE A 56 -6.05 6.82 0.36
N SER A 57 -4.79 6.80 -0.13
CA SER A 57 -4.07 8.04 -0.44
C SER A 57 -3.15 8.00 -1.66
N ILE A 58 -2.92 6.86 -2.32
CA ILE A 58 -1.90 6.73 -3.38
C ILE A 58 -2.05 7.77 -4.49
N ARG A 59 -3.27 8.22 -4.77
CA ARG A 59 -3.56 9.21 -5.82
C ARG A 59 -3.94 10.58 -5.29
N ASP A 60 -3.90 10.79 -3.98
CA ASP A 60 -4.34 12.05 -3.35
C ASP A 60 -3.15 13.00 -3.19
N THR A 61 -3.20 14.13 -3.91
CA THR A 61 -2.14 15.13 -3.90
C THR A 61 -2.13 16.01 -2.66
N SER A 62 -3.14 15.94 -1.78
CA SER A 62 -3.13 16.61 -0.47
C SER A 62 -2.28 15.87 0.56
N VAL A 63 -1.93 14.60 0.29
CA VAL A 63 -0.97 13.82 1.07
C VAL A 63 0.43 14.03 0.48
N SER A 64 1.44 14.18 1.34
CA SER A 64 2.83 14.32 0.91
C SER A 64 3.25 13.11 0.06
N GLU A 65 4.05 13.34 -0.98
CA GLU A 65 4.46 12.30 -1.92
C GLU A 65 5.10 11.08 -1.22
N ALA A 66 5.93 11.34 -0.22
CA ALA A 66 6.60 10.29 0.55
C ALA A 66 5.62 9.37 1.33
N ASN A 67 4.43 9.85 1.66
CA ASN A 67 3.46 9.13 2.48
C ASN A 67 2.26 8.60 1.69
N ARG A 68 2.13 8.91 0.40
CA ARG A 68 1.04 8.40 -0.44
C ARG A 68 1.06 6.88 -0.51
N GLY A 69 -0.09 6.26 -0.24
CA GLY A 69 -0.26 4.82 -0.24
C GLY A 69 0.39 4.10 0.95
N LYS A 70 0.79 4.83 1.99
CA LYS A 70 1.53 4.31 3.15
C LYS A 70 0.80 4.52 4.47
N TYR A 71 1.23 3.80 5.51
CA TYR A 71 0.70 3.97 6.87
C TYR A 71 0.74 5.41 7.34
N LEU A 72 1.82 6.15 7.05
CA LEU A 72 1.98 7.54 7.49
C LEU A 72 1.00 8.52 6.85
N ALA A 73 0.31 8.16 5.76
CA ALA A 73 -0.76 8.99 5.22
C ALA A 73 -1.88 9.27 6.23
N PHE A 74 -2.14 8.31 7.13
CA PHE A 74 -3.14 8.44 8.19
C PHE A 74 -2.75 9.45 9.28
N THR A 75 -1.51 9.89 9.33
CA THR A 75 -1.01 10.90 10.28
C THR A 75 -1.09 12.33 9.74
N GLU A 76 -1.35 12.51 8.46
CA GLU A 76 -1.46 13.82 7.82
C GLU A 76 -2.86 14.42 8.04
N MET A 77 -3.07 14.98 9.20
CA MET A 77 -4.39 15.35 9.77
C MET A 77 -5.20 16.35 8.94
N GLU A 78 -4.55 17.13 8.08
CA GLU A 78 -5.18 18.11 7.19
C GLU A 78 -5.35 17.63 5.74
N SER A 79 -4.93 16.40 5.45
CA SER A 79 -5.11 15.80 4.13
C SER A 79 -6.60 15.49 3.86
N ALA A 80 -7.00 15.52 2.60
CA ALA A 80 -8.39 15.26 2.20
C ALA A 80 -8.90 13.87 2.67
N PRO A 81 -8.13 12.76 2.54
CA PRO A 81 -8.60 11.47 3.00
C PRO A 81 -8.75 11.39 4.52
N VAL A 82 -7.87 12.02 5.33
CA VAL A 82 -8.01 12.04 6.78
C VAL A 82 -9.19 12.94 7.22
N LEU A 83 -9.37 14.08 6.57
CA LEU A 83 -10.56 14.93 6.80
C LEU A 83 -11.85 14.20 6.42
N HIS A 84 -11.82 13.33 5.41
CA HIS A 84 -12.96 12.47 5.07
C HIS A 84 -13.28 11.48 6.21
N LEU A 85 -12.26 10.79 6.76
CA LEU A 85 -12.46 9.90 7.92
C LEU A 85 -13.01 10.65 9.14
N LYS A 86 -12.52 11.86 9.42
CA LYS A 86 -13.06 12.70 10.50
C LYS A 86 -14.56 12.96 10.31
N LYS A 87 -14.98 13.35 9.10
CA LYS A 87 -16.40 13.57 8.78
C LYS A 87 -17.25 12.31 8.91
N LEU A 88 -16.71 11.16 8.52
CA LEU A 88 -17.39 9.88 8.70
C LEU A 88 -17.58 9.57 10.19
N ALA A 89 -16.55 9.76 11.01
CA ALA A 89 -16.63 9.58 12.46
C ALA A 89 -17.67 10.53 13.10
N GLU A 90 -17.68 11.81 12.71
CA GLU A 90 -18.68 12.79 13.14
C GLU A 90 -20.11 12.41 12.71
N SER A 91 -20.24 11.64 11.62
CA SER A 91 -21.52 11.15 11.10
C SER A 91 -21.95 9.80 11.67
N GLY A 92 -21.17 9.25 12.62
CA GLY A 92 -21.51 8.02 13.34
C GLY A 92 -20.79 6.74 12.90
N VAL A 93 -19.80 6.83 11.99
CA VAL A 93 -18.91 5.69 11.72
C VAL A 93 -18.02 5.46 12.94
N THR A 94 -18.04 4.25 13.47
CA THR A 94 -17.33 3.89 14.70
C THR A 94 -16.00 3.15 14.43
N HIS A 95 -15.89 2.46 13.29
CA HIS A 95 -14.76 1.62 12.97
C HIS A 95 -14.27 1.85 11.53
N PHE A 96 -12.97 1.99 11.38
CA PHE A 96 -12.30 1.83 10.09
C PHE A 96 -11.75 0.41 10.00
N HIS A 97 -12.31 -0.39 9.09
CA HIS A 97 -11.89 -1.76 8.85
C HIS A 97 -10.89 -1.80 7.70
N MET A 98 -9.63 -2.01 8.03
CA MET A 98 -8.58 -2.12 7.02
C MET A 98 -8.68 -3.45 6.29
N LEU A 99 -8.62 -3.41 4.95
CA LEU A 99 -8.26 -4.59 4.15
C LEU A 99 -6.89 -5.11 4.64
N PRO A 100 -6.55 -6.40 4.39
CA PRO A 100 -5.36 -7.00 4.99
C PRO A 100 -4.12 -6.12 4.82
N ALA A 101 -3.42 -5.91 5.93
CA ALA A 101 -2.20 -5.12 6.03
C ALA A 101 -1.03 -5.94 6.58
N THR A 102 -1.15 -7.26 6.55
CA THR A 102 -0.09 -8.20 6.88
C THR A 102 0.84 -8.39 5.68
N ASP A 103 2.09 -8.79 5.97
CA ASP A 103 3.09 -9.10 4.93
C ASP A 103 2.52 -10.03 3.85
N MET A 104 2.70 -9.64 2.58
CA MET A 104 2.14 -10.32 1.41
C MET A 104 3.22 -10.70 0.39
N ALA A 105 2.98 -11.78 -0.34
CA ALA A 105 3.95 -12.34 -1.27
C ALA A 105 3.97 -11.65 -2.65
N THR A 106 2.93 -10.89 -2.99
CA THR A 106 2.71 -10.41 -4.37
C THR A 106 3.27 -9.04 -4.68
N VAL A 107 3.59 -8.23 -3.66
CA VAL A 107 4.12 -6.88 -3.84
C VAL A 107 5.59 -6.85 -3.47
N ASN A 108 6.44 -6.36 -4.37
CA ASN A 108 7.85 -6.16 -4.04
C ASN A 108 7.99 -4.94 -3.12
N GLU A 109 8.55 -5.11 -1.94
CA GLU A 109 8.73 -4.03 -0.96
C GLU A 109 9.83 -3.04 -1.36
N ASP A 110 10.80 -3.48 -2.19
CA ASP A 110 11.80 -2.60 -2.79
C ASP A 110 11.15 -1.73 -3.88
N VAL A 111 10.97 -0.44 -3.58
CA VAL A 111 10.34 0.53 -4.48
C VAL A 111 11.04 0.65 -5.82
N THR A 112 12.34 0.34 -5.90
CA THR A 112 13.10 0.39 -7.15
C THR A 112 12.79 -0.76 -8.10
N LYS A 113 12.02 -1.74 -7.63
CA LYS A 113 11.57 -2.94 -8.38
C LYS A 113 10.09 -2.92 -8.68
N ARG A 114 9.41 -1.83 -8.35
CA ARG A 114 8.00 -1.62 -8.65
C ARG A 114 7.80 -0.52 -9.68
N VAL A 115 6.63 -0.53 -10.27
CA VAL A 115 6.12 0.56 -11.10
C VAL A 115 4.67 0.83 -10.71
N GLU A 116 4.31 2.10 -10.68
CA GLU A 116 2.94 2.52 -10.44
C GLU A 116 2.31 3.01 -11.76
N ILE A 117 0.99 2.96 -11.84
CA ILE A 117 0.28 3.42 -13.04
C ILE A 117 0.52 4.91 -13.35
N THR A 118 1.00 5.67 -12.38
CA THR A 118 1.36 7.09 -12.51
C THR A 118 2.78 7.31 -13.00
N ASP A 119 3.59 6.26 -13.08
CA ASP A 119 4.97 6.30 -13.56
C ASP A 119 5.00 6.30 -15.09
N THR A 120 6.19 6.37 -15.64
CA THR A 120 6.42 6.47 -17.08
C THR A 120 6.70 5.11 -17.73
N VAL A 121 6.59 5.05 -19.04
CA VAL A 121 7.01 3.89 -19.84
C VAL A 121 8.48 3.53 -19.58
N GLY A 122 9.37 4.53 -19.48
CA GLY A 122 10.79 4.31 -19.19
C GLY A 122 11.01 3.63 -17.82
N GLU A 123 10.25 4.00 -16.79
CA GLU A 123 10.30 3.36 -15.47
C GLU A 123 9.79 1.92 -15.52
N LEU A 124 8.70 1.65 -16.25
CA LEU A 124 8.25 0.27 -16.50
C LEU A 124 9.34 -0.54 -17.20
N CYS A 125 9.97 0.03 -18.23
CA CYS A 125 11.02 -0.68 -18.98
C CYS A 125 12.28 -0.93 -18.17
N ALA A 126 12.56 -0.11 -17.17
CA ALA A 126 13.66 -0.35 -16.23
C ALA A 126 13.42 -1.59 -15.34
N VAL A 127 12.18 -1.89 -14.98
CA VAL A 127 11.83 -3.06 -14.14
C VAL A 127 11.37 -4.26 -14.97
N ASN A 128 10.80 -4.04 -16.15
CA ASN A 128 10.36 -5.08 -17.09
C ASN A 128 10.75 -4.71 -18.54
N ALA A 129 11.99 -4.94 -18.90
CA ALA A 129 12.51 -4.65 -20.24
C ALA A 129 11.83 -5.46 -21.36
N ALA A 130 11.05 -6.49 -21.03
CA ALA A 130 10.31 -7.30 -21.99
C ALA A 130 8.90 -6.75 -22.26
N ALA A 131 8.47 -5.71 -21.57
CA ALA A 131 7.18 -5.07 -21.79
C ALA A 131 7.09 -4.55 -23.24
N LYS A 132 5.97 -4.85 -23.91
CA LYS A 132 5.80 -4.52 -25.32
C LYS A 132 5.91 -3.03 -25.61
N VAL A 133 5.38 -2.20 -24.72
CA VAL A 133 5.40 -0.73 -24.84
C VAL A 133 6.82 -0.16 -24.92
N CYS A 134 7.84 -0.88 -24.43
CA CYS A 134 9.25 -0.42 -24.48
C CYS A 134 9.80 -0.30 -25.91
N ALA A 135 9.23 -1.01 -26.87
CA ALA A 135 9.62 -0.91 -28.26
C ALA A 135 8.83 0.14 -29.04
N ASP A 136 7.61 0.42 -28.61
CA ASP A 136 6.62 1.11 -29.41
C ASP A 136 6.31 2.55 -28.90
N GLU A 137 6.59 2.84 -27.62
CA GLU A 137 6.16 4.07 -26.94
C GLU A 137 7.34 4.92 -26.46
N ASN A 138 7.07 6.19 -26.19
CA ASN A 138 8.09 7.12 -25.67
C ASN A 138 8.27 6.91 -24.16
N ASP A 139 9.53 6.81 -23.72
CA ASP A 139 9.90 6.61 -22.31
C ASP A 139 9.29 7.64 -21.34
N ALA A 140 9.05 8.87 -21.79
CA ALA A 140 8.46 9.93 -20.98
C ALA A 140 6.92 9.86 -20.88
N THR A 141 6.28 8.96 -21.62
CA THR A 141 4.82 8.80 -21.58
C THR A 141 4.37 8.22 -20.25
N VAL A 142 3.42 8.87 -19.58
CA VAL A 142 2.83 8.35 -18.33
C VAL A 142 1.92 7.16 -18.65
N LEU A 143 2.10 6.04 -17.92
CA LEU A 143 1.39 4.78 -18.16
C LEU A 143 -0.13 4.95 -18.06
N LEU A 144 -0.63 5.75 -17.11
CA LEU A 144 -2.04 6.04 -17.00
C LEU A 144 -2.62 6.74 -18.22
N ASP A 145 -1.88 7.70 -18.78
CA ASP A 145 -2.34 8.43 -19.96
C ASP A 145 -2.28 7.56 -21.20
N LEU A 146 -1.26 6.71 -21.30
CA LEU A 146 -1.16 5.70 -22.33
C LEU A 146 -2.35 4.73 -22.26
N LEU A 147 -2.63 4.18 -21.07
CA LEU A 147 -3.75 3.26 -20.85
C LEU A 147 -5.10 3.90 -21.22
N LYS A 148 -5.31 5.18 -20.86
CA LYS A 148 -6.52 5.94 -21.24
C LYS A 148 -6.65 6.18 -22.74
N SER A 149 -5.53 6.20 -23.47
CA SER A 149 -5.55 6.37 -24.93
C SER A 149 -5.98 5.12 -25.68
N TYR A 150 -5.87 3.96 -25.05
CA TYR A 150 -6.25 2.68 -25.62
C TYR A 150 -7.75 2.40 -25.50
N GLN A 151 -8.27 1.55 -26.37
CA GLN A 151 -9.62 0.99 -26.20
C GLN A 151 -9.63 0.08 -24.95
N PRO A 152 -10.55 0.27 -23.98
CA PRO A 152 -10.53 -0.46 -22.72
C PRO A 152 -10.55 -2.00 -22.84
N SER A 153 -11.20 -2.52 -23.88
CA SER A 153 -11.24 -3.97 -24.17
C SER A 153 -10.24 -4.39 -25.26
N GLY A 154 -9.36 -3.47 -25.69
CA GLY A 154 -8.41 -3.71 -26.79
C GLY A 154 -7.19 -4.50 -26.33
N GLU A 155 -6.51 -5.15 -27.27
CA GLU A 155 -5.31 -5.94 -27.01
C GLU A 155 -4.17 -5.11 -26.35
N LEU A 156 -3.98 -3.85 -26.78
CA LEU A 156 -2.95 -2.97 -26.25
C LEU A 156 -3.16 -2.66 -24.76
N ALA A 157 -4.42 -2.36 -24.37
CA ALA A 157 -4.75 -2.13 -22.97
C ALA A 157 -4.52 -3.38 -22.12
N GLN A 158 -4.97 -4.54 -22.60
CA GLN A 158 -4.78 -5.81 -21.90
C GLN A 158 -3.29 -6.19 -21.79
N GLN A 159 -2.51 -5.94 -22.85
CA GLN A 159 -1.07 -6.21 -22.86
C GLN A 159 -0.33 -5.31 -21.86
N LEU A 160 -0.62 -3.99 -21.84
CA LEU A 160 0.00 -3.08 -20.88
C LEU A 160 -0.27 -3.50 -19.44
N VAL A 161 -1.53 -3.84 -19.12
CA VAL A 161 -1.90 -4.36 -17.78
C VAL A 161 -1.17 -5.67 -17.46
N ALA A 162 -1.03 -6.57 -18.45
CA ALA A 162 -0.32 -7.82 -18.26
C ALA A 162 1.19 -7.60 -18.02
N ASP A 163 1.79 -6.64 -18.72
CA ASP A 163 3.21 -6.29 -18.59
C ASP A 163 3.52 -5.64 -17.23
N MET A 164 2.56 -4.94 -16.64
CA MET A 164 2.69 -4.31 -15.32
C MET A 164 2.45 -5.27 -14.16
N ARG A 165 1.55 -6.24 -14.32
CA ARG A 165 0.97 -7.07 -13.24
C ARG A 165 1.99 -7.67 -12.27
N ALA A 166 3.19 -8.05 -12.75
CA ALA A 166 4.21 -8.68 -11.91
C ALA A 166 5.10 -7.66 -11.17
N THR A 167 4.93 -6.38 -11.44
CA THR A 167 5.83 -5.31 -10.96
C THR A 167 5.09 -4.12 -10.38
N ASP A 168 3.76 -4.05 -10.52
CA ASP A 168 2.99 -2.94 -9.94
C ASP A 168 2.79 -3.10 -8.43
N GLY A 169 2.48 -1.98 -7.77
CA GLY A 169 2.15 -1.96 -6.36
C GLY A 169 0.67 -2.23 -6.06
N PHE A 170 -0.16 -2.45 -7.08
CA PHE A 170 -1.59 -2.70 -6.89
C PHE A 170 -1.83 -4.07 -6.24
N ASN A 171 -2.63 -4.08 -5.19
CA ASN A 171 -2.97 -5.30 -4.46
C ASN A 171 -4.30 -5.15 -3.71
N TRP A 172 -4.83 -6.26 -3.23
CA TRP A 172 -6.00 -6.33 -2.34
C TRP A 172 -5.63 -6.76 -0.92
N GLY A 173 -4.36 -7.08 -0.67
CA GLY A 173 -3.86 -7.57 0.62
C GLY A 173 -4.15 -9.06 0.90
N TYR A 174 -4.79 -9.80 0.00
CA TYR A 174 -5.25 -11.18 0.24
C TYR A 174 -4.29 -12.27 -0.23
N ASP A 175 -2.99 -12.01 -0.23
CA ASP A 175 -1.96 -13.02 -0.47
C ASP A 175 -0.96 -13.06 0.70
N PRO A 176 -1.40 -13.41 1.93
CA PRO A 176 -0.59 -13.30 3.12
C PRO A 176 0.60 -14.24 3.09
N HIS A 177 1.79 -13.72 3.42
CA HIS A 177 3.01 -14.48 3.61
C HIS A 177 3.31 -14.67 5.10
N HIS A 178 3.26 -13.61 5.91
CA HIS A 178 3.39 -13.66 7.37
C HIS A 178 2.29 -12.85 8.05
N PHE A 179 1.48 -13.51 8.90
CA PHE A 179 0.34 -12.87 9.56
C PHE A 179 0.71 -11.92 10.71
N ASN A 180 1.91 -12.06 11.29
CA ASN A 180 2.34 -11.29 12.45
C ASN A 180 3.24 -10.10 12.08
N VAL A 181 3.46 -9.86 10.79
CA VAL A 181 4.32 -8.79 10.29
C VAL A 181 3.49 -7.83 9.46
N PRO A 182 3.59 -6.52 9.68
CA PRO A 182 2.97 -5.52 8.80
C PRO A 182 3.60 -5.54 7.40
N GLU A 183 2.78 -5.28 6.38
CA GLU A 183 3.23 -5.17 4.99
C GLU A 183 4.25 -4.04 4.81
N GLY A 184 5.44 -4.36 4.31
CA GLY A 184 6.54 -3.42 4.15
C GLY A 184 6.34 -2.44 3.00
N SER A 185 5.56 -2.78 1.96
CA SER A 185 5.27 -1.85 0.87
C SER A 185 4.42 -0.65 1.32
N TYR A 186 3.71 -0.77 2.45
CA TYR A 186 2.97 0.34 3.07
C TYR A 186 3.82 1.13 4.09
N ALA A 187 5.02 0.67 4.42
CA ALA A 187 5.92 1.41 5.29
C ALA A 187 6.66 2.53 4.52
N SER A 188 7.14 3.53 5.24
CA SER A 188 8.00 4.58 4.67
C SER A 188 9.40 4.05 4.34
N SER A 189 9.84 2.99 5.03
CA SER A 189 11.03 2.20 4.75
C SER A 189 10.73 0.75 5.09
N ALA A 190 11.16 -0.18 4.25
CA ALA A 190 11.05 -1.63 4.46
C ALA A 190 12.34 -2.24 5.03
N GLU A 191 13.30 -1.40 5.46
CA GLU A 191 14.59 -1.78 6.05
C GLU A 191 14.54 -1.72 7.58
#